data_845696694641f709398772a5dde9128e
#
_entry.id   845696694641f709398772a5dde9128e
#
_cell.length_a   1.000
_cell.length_b   1.000
_cell.length_c   1.000
_cell.angle_alpha   90.00
_cell.angle_beta   90.00
_cell.angle_gamma   90.00
#
_symmetry.space_group_name_H-M   'P 1'
#
loop_
_entity.id
_entity.type
_entity.pdbx_description
1 polymer ?
#
loop_
_entity_poly.entity_id
_entity_poly.type
_entity_poly.pdbx_seq_one_letter_code
_entity_poly.pdbx_strand_id
1 'polypeptide(L)'
;MMERGGMMVFNKLFGKFKKTEVEDEEEIKVQDYLDMIAPSTIRFYTEYFICGNSYRSVWALREYPTSTDEQALLRYMGEKDGVTLHIYARQVTSAEEKKIIGNAANKNRLRQSNTQDLKETVTAQSNLNDVIELIANMHRNREPLVHCAVYFELIADSYDELKLIQTEMMTELVRSKLNVDRLLLRQKEGFLAVTPSGYDGFKEQFERVLP
;
A
#
# COMPACT_ATOMS: atom_id res chain seq x y z
N MET A 1 70.40 40.30 -7.50
CA MET A 1 69.83 39.04 -8.10
C MET A 1 69.22 38.26 -6.95
N MET A 2 68.03 37.91 -7.00
CA MET A 2 67.07 37.35 -5.97
C MET A 2 66.14 38.43 -5.39
N GLU A 3 64.93 38.40 -5.91
CA GLU A 3 63.65 38.64 -5.23
C GLU A 3 62.57 38.84 -6.26
N ARG A 4 62.01 37.77 -6.82
CA ARG A 4 60.76 37.78 -7.59
C ARG A 4 60.00 36.43 -7.51
N GLY A 5 60.16 35.63 -6.45
CA GLY A 5 59.54 34.34 -6.33
C GLY A 5 58.37 34.21 -5.30
N GLY A 6 58.25 35.20 -4.39
CA GLY A 6 57.34 35.04 -3.23
C GLY A 6 55.88 35.52 -3.39
N MET A 7 55.62 36.39 -4.37
CA MET A 7 54.33 37.09 -4.45
C MET A 7 53.29 36.42 -5.36
N MET A 8 53.69 35.49 -6.21
CA MET A 8 52.78 34.77 -7.10
C MET A 8 52.14 33.51 -6.47
N VAL A 9 52.74 33.00 -5.41
CA VAL A 9 52.21 31.79 -4.73
C VAL A 9 51.10 32.16 -3.74
N PHE A 10 51.16 33.36 -3.14
CA PHE A 10 50.14 33.81 -2.17
C PHE A 10 48.79 34.13 -2.81
N ASN A 11 48.75 34.68 -4.03
CA ASN A 11 47.49 34.98 -4.71
C ASN A 11 46.78 33.75 -5.26
N LYS A 12 47.48 32.64 -5.49
CA LYS A 12 46.86 31.37 -5.91
C LYS A 12 46.21 30.59 -4.74
N LEU A 13 46.70 30.79 -3.51
CA LEU A 13 46.15 30.19 -2.31
C LEU A 13 44.88 30.93 -1.85
N PHE A 14 44.83 32.25 -1.91
CA PHE A 14 43.65 33.01 -1.52
C PHE A 14 42.49 32.90 -2.53
N GLY A 15 42.78 32.69 -3.82
CA GLY A 15 41.75 32.47 -4.85
C GLY A 15 41.03 31.14 -4.76
N LYS A 16 41.68 30.10 -4.21
CA LYS A 16 41.04 28.79 -3.99
C LYS A 16 40.17 28.75 -2.75
N PHE A 17 40.56 29.49 -1.69
CA PHE A 17 39.75 29.52 -0.45
C PHE A 17 38.41 30.26 -0.64
N LYS A 18 38.37 31.32 -1.45
CA LYS A 18 37.13 32.06 -1.71
C LYS A 18 36.12 31.28 -2.56
N LYS A 19 36.59 30.36 -3.40
CA LYS A 19 35.71 29.58 -4.27
C LYS A 19 35.05 28.38 -3.56
N THR A 20 35.75 27.84 -2.55
CA THR A 20 35.26 26.72 -1.77
C THR A 20 34.15 27.13 -0.76
N GLU A 21 34.32 28.32 -0.13
CA GLU A 21 33.32 28.81 0.83
C GLU A 21 31.99 29.24 0.17
N VAL A 22 32.01 29.71 -1.07
CA VAL A 22 30.78 30.12 -1.79
C VAL A 22 30.04 28.90 -2.36
N GLU A 23 30.77 27.87 -2.80
CA GLU A 23 30.15 26.62 -3.27
C GLU A 23 29.56 25.81 -2.10
N ASP A 24 30.22 25.82 -0.92
CA ASP A 24 29.71 25.13 0.27
C ASP A 24 28.47 25.83 0.87
N GLU A 25 28.36 27.14 0.84
CA GLU A 25 27.18 27.87 1.31
C GLU A 25 25.96 27.68 0.39
N GLU A 26 26.16 27.59 -0.93
CA GLU A 26 25.06 27.31 -1.88
C GLU A 26 24.62 25.84 -1.83
N GLU A 27 25.53 24.89 -1.67
CA GLU A 27 25.18 23.49 -1.48
C GLU A 27 24.39 23.25 -0.16
N ILE A 28 24.79 23.88 0.94
CA ILE A 28 24.08 23.80 2.22
C ILE A 28 22.67 24.38 2.09
N LYS A 29 22.46 25.48 1.39
CA LYS A 29 21.11 26.07 1.18
C LYS A 29 20.23 25.21 0.30
N VAL A 30 20.78 24.57 -0.72
CA VAL A 30 20.02 23.65 -1.59
C VAL A 30 19.66 22.38 -0.84
N GLN A 31 20.54 21.87 0.01
CA GLN A 31 20.30 20.68 0.82
C GLN A 31 19.21 20.92 1.87
N ASP A 32 19.25 22.06 2.57
CA ASP A 32 18.20 22.47 3.51
C ASP A 32 16.81 22.58 2.86
N TYR A 33 16.73 23.08 1.63
CA TYR A 33 15.47 23.17 0.89
C TYR A 33 14.95 21.80 0.48
N LEU A 34 15.80 20.90 0.04
CA LEU A 34 15.42 19.54 -0.33
C LEU A 34 15.01 18.72 0.90
N ASP A 35 15.67 18.91 2.03
CA ASP A 35 15.32 18.26 3.30
C ASP A 35 13.95 18.71 3.82
N MET A 36 13.52 19.92 3.48
CA MET A 36 12.18 20.45 3.82
C MET A 36 11.05 19.80 3.01
N ILE A 37 11.31 19.35 1.78
CA ILE A 37 10.30 18.83 0.86
C ILE A 37 10.38 17.30 0.65
N ALA A 38 11.49 16.67 1.04
CA ALA A 38 11.70 15.23 0.91
C ALA A 38 12.25 14.64 2.21
N PRO A 39 11.90 13.39 2.54
CA PRO A 39 12.47 12.74 3.71
C PRO A 39 13.99 12.58 3.53
N SER A 40 14.76 12.95 4.55
CA SER A 40 16.23 12.91 4.56
C SER A 40 16.80 11.51 4.35
N THR A 41 16.03 10.48 4.68
CA THR A 41 16.46 9.08 4.58
C THR A 41 15.26 8.17 4.34
N ILE A 42 15.43 7.20 3.42
CA ILE A 42 14.51 6.06 3.30
C ILE A 42 15.33 4.78 3.40
N ARG A 43 15.02 3.92 4.38
CA ARG A 43 15.68 2.62 4.59
C ARG A 43 14.65 1.52 4.73
N PHE A 44 14.76 0.46 3.92
CA PHE A 44 13.85 -0.67 3.94
C PHE A 44 14.45 -1.85 4.71
N TYR A 45 13.60 -2.45 5.56
CA TYR A 45 13.88 -3.65 6.33
C TYR A 45 12.86 -4.75 5.97
N THR A 46 12.97 -5.91 6.59
CA THR A 46 12.10 -7.06 6.30
C THR A 46 10.62 -6.77 6.57
N GLU A 47 10.29 -6.11 7.68
CA GLU A 47 8.91 -5.92 8.18
C GLU A 47 8.47 -4.46 8.22
N TYR A 48 9.40 -3.52 8.03
CA TYR A 48 9.16 -2.09 8.15
C TYR A 48 10.15 -1.29 7.31
N PHE A 49 9.95 -0.01 7.21
CA PHE A 49 10.91 0.93 6.64
C PHE A 49 10.96 2.20 7.50
N ILE A 50 12.07 2.92 7.37
CA ILE A 50 12.24 4.24 7.99
C ILE A 50 12.11 5.27 6.89
N CYS A 51 11.29 6.29 7.12
CA CYS A 51 11.09 7.40 6.21
C CYS A 51 11.26 8.71 6.99
N GLY A 52 12.38 9.40 6.78
CA GLY A 52 12.80 10.51 7.63
C GLY A 52 13.01 10.05 9.08
N ASN A 53 12.22 10.58 10.00
CA ASN A 53 12.25 10.25 11.43
C ASN A 53 11.17 9.24 11.84
N SER A 54 10.31 8.79 10.92
CA SER A 54 9.21 7.87 11.23
C SER A 54 9.53 6.44 10.84
N TYR A 55 9.09 5.51 11.69
CA TYR A 55 9.08 4.06 11.45
C TYR A 55 7.73 3.68 10.84
N ARG A 56 7.74 2.99 9.71
CA ARG A 56 6.53 2.69 8.96
C ARG A 56 6.48 1.23 8.53
N SER A 57 5.28 0.68 8.43
CA SER A 57 5.04 -0.66 7.89
C SER A 57 3.77 -0.64 7.04
N VAL A 58 3.80 -1.30 5.89
CA VAL A 58 2.63 -1.42 5.02
C VAL A 58 2.14 -2.86 5.01
N TRP A 59 0.84 -3.02 5.22
CA TRP A 59 0.13 -4.30 5.17
C TRP A 59 -0.96 -4.24 4.11
N ALA A 60 -1.14 -5.32 3.36
CA ALA A 60 -2.17 -5.41 2.32
C ALA A 60 -3.33 -6.28 2.80
N LEU A 61 -4.57 -5.85 2.58
CA LEU A 61 -5.74 -6.67 2.85
C LEU A 61 -5.83 -7.79 1.81
N ARG A 62 -5.84 -9.03 2.26
CA ARG A 62 -5.82 -10.22 1.41
C ARG A 62 -7.22 -10.79 1.16
N GLU A 63 -8.03 -10.82 2.20
CA GLU A 63 -9.37 -11.38 2.17
C GLU A 63 -10.34 -10.37 2.79
N TYR A 64 -11.45 -10.17 2.11
CA TYR A 64 -12.54 -9.32 2.55
C TYR A 64 -13.60 -10.17 3.26
N PRO A 65 -14.32 -9.62 4.24
CA PRO A 65 -15.41 -10.34 4.88
C PRO A 65 -16.51 -10.66 3.86
N THR A 66 -17.16 -11.80 4.01
CA THR A 66 -18.26 -12.22 3.13
C THR A 66 -19.54 -11.43 3.35
N SER A 67 -19.70 -10.77 4.50
CA SER A 67 -20.80 -9.89 4.83
C SER A 67 -20.26 -8.57 5.34
N THR A 68 -20.81 -7.48 4.83
CA THR A 68 -20.48 -6.10 5.24
C THR A 68 -21.57 -5.50 6.14
N ASP A 69 -22.51 -6.31 6.63
CA ASP A 69 -23.63 -5.86 7.46
C ASP A 69 -23.17 -5.19 8.76
N GLU A 70 -21.97 -5.47 9.22
CA GLU A 70 -21.34 -4.83 10.37
C GLU A 70 -20.34 -3.75 9.93
N GLN A 71 -20.82 -2.79 9.13
CA GLN A 71 -20.43 -1.40 9.17
C GLN A 71 -18.93 -1.02 9.22
N ALA A 72 -18.50 -0.26 8.24
CA ALA A 72 -17.38 0.67 8.35
C ALA A 72 -16.13 0.12 9.08
N LEU A 73 -15.94 -1.20 9.09
CA LEU A 73 -14.83 -1.87 9.76
C LEU A 73 -13.48 -1.33 9.32
N LEU A 74 -13.32 -1.11 8.01
CA LEU A 74 -12.12 -0.50 7.44
C LEU A 74 -11.96 0.95 7.92
N ARG A 75 -13.07 1.69 8.04
CA ARG A 75 -13.07 3.05 8.58
C ARG A 75 -12.61 3.06 10.03
N TYR A 76 -13.16 2.17 10.84
CA TYR A 76 -12.76 2.05 12.26
C TYR A 76 -11.26 1.74 12.41
N MET A 77 -10.71 0.89 11.53
CA MET A 77 -9.28 0.61 11.52
C MET A 77 -8.44 1.81 11.08
N GLY A 78 -8.90 2.57 10.08
CA GLY A 78 -8.23 3.78 9.60
C GLY A 78 -8.37 5.00 10.51
N GLU A 79 -9.28 4.98 11.51
CA GLU A 79 -9.43 6.03 12.52
C GLU A 79 -8.51 5.83 13.74
N LYS A 80 -7.74 4.73 13.79
CA LYS A 80 -6.76 4.49 14.86
C LYS A 80 -5.54 5.38 14.70
N ASP A 81 -5.02 5.86 15.82
CA ASP A 81 -3.77 6.60 15.85
C ASP A 81 -2.62 5.80 15.24
N GLY A 82 -1.82 6.46 14.40
CA GLY A 82 -0.72 5.83 13.70
C GLY A 82 -1.10 4.87 12.56
N VAL A 83 -2.38 4.85 12.13
CA VAL A 83 -2.86 4.03 11.02
C VAL A 83 -3.42 4.90 9.92
N THR A 84 -2.93 4.71 8.70
CA THR A 84 -3.49 5.36 7.50
C THR A 84 -4.03 4.30 6.56
N LEU A 85 -5.25 4.51 6.08
CA LEU A 85 -5.95 3.61 5.16
C LEU A 85 -5.80 4.13 3.73
N HIS A 86 -5.24 3.32 2.84
CA HIS A 86 -5.13 3.59 1.41
C HIS A 86 -6.04 2.65 0.64
N ILE A 87 -6.92 3.20 -0.19
CA ILE A 87 -7.88 2.43 -0.98
C ILE A 87 -7.70 2.77 -2.45
N TYR A 88 -7.38 1.77 -3.24
CA TYR A 88 -7.46 1.82 -4.68
C TYR A 88 -8.82 1.28 -5.11
N ALA A 89 -9.61 2.10 -5.80
CA ALA A 89 -10.92 1.71 -6.29
C ALA A 89 -11.05 2.09 -7.77
N ARG A 90 -11.45 1.14 -8.61
CA ARG A 90 -11.79 1.41 -10.01
C ARG A 90 -13.03 0.65 -10.42
N GLN A 91 -13.86 1.31 -11.21
CA GLN A 91 -15.06 0.67 -11.71
C GLN A 91 -14.72 -0.46 -12.69
N VAL A 92 -15.43 -1.57 -12.58
CA VAL A 92 -15.38 -2.68 -13.53
C VAL A 92 -16.14 -2.27 -14.81
N THR A 93 -15.51 -2.47 -15.96
CA THR A 93 -16.19 -2.20 -17.23
C THR A 93 -17.25 -3.29 -17.52
N SER A 94 -18.31 -2.95 -18.27
CA SER A 94 -19.37 -3.92 -18.61
C SER A 94 -18.85 -5.17 -19.35
N ALA A 95 -17.73 -5.07 -20.04
CA ALA A 95 -17.10 -6.22 -20.71
C ALA A 95 -16.37 -7.11 -19.69
N GLU A 96 -15.64 -6.53 -18.73
CA GLU A 96 -15.00 -7.24 -17.62
C GLU A 96 -16.04 -7.89 -16.72
N GLU A 97 -17.12 -7.19 -16.39
CA GLU A 97 -18.24 -7.69 -15.59
C GLU A 97 -18.81 -8.98 -16.17
N LYS A 98 -19.18 -8.98 -17.46
CA LYS A 98 -19.67 -10.18 -18.16
C LYS A 98 -18.68 -11.34 -18.10
N LYS A 99 -17.37 -11.05 -18.23
CA LYS A 99 -16.31 -12.05 -18.15
C LYS A 99 -16.16 -12.62 -16.73
N ILE A 100 -16.19 -11.76 -15.72
CA ILE A 100 -16.08 -12.17 -14.31
C ILE A 100 -17.26 -13.07 -13.92
N ILE A 101 -18.47 -12.62 -14.20
CA ILE A 101 -19.70 -13.36 -13.93
C ILE A 101 -19.73 -14.70 -14.70
N GLY A 102 -19.40 -14.66 -16.00
CA GLY A 102 -19.34 -15.87 -16.83
C GLY A 102 -18.32 -16.88 -16.31
N ASN A 103 -17.14 -16.43 -15.91
CA ASN A 103 -16.11 -17.30 -15.34
C ASN A 103 -16.54 -17.90 -13.98
N ALA A 104 -17.17 -17.10 -13.10
CA ALA A 104 -17.68 -17.56 -11.82
C ALA A 104 -18.77 -18.64 -12.00
N ALA A 105 -19.74 -18.39 -12.89
CA ALA A 105 -20.78 -19.35 -13.23
C ALA A 105 -20.24 -20.65 -13.81
N ASN A 106 -19.31 -20.57 -14.77
CA ASN A 106 -18.68 -21.73 -15.38
C ASN A 106 -17.86 -22.54 -14.37
N LYS A 107 -17.09 -21.88 -13.49
CA LYS A 107 -16.31 -22.53 -12.44
C LYS A 107 -17.20 -23.30 -11.46
N ASN A 108 -18.30 -22.70 -11.06
CA ASN A 108 -19.26 -23.35 -10.15
C ASN A 108 -19.96 -24.54 -10.83
N ARG A 109 -20.30 -24.40 -12.12
CA ARG A 109 -20.92 -25.46 -12.90
C ARG A 109 -19.98 -26.66 -13.10
N LEU A 110 -18.68 -26.41 -13.37
CA LEU A 110 -17.67 -27.47 -13.47
C LEU A 110 -17.44 -28.17 -12.13
N ARG A 111 -17.46 -27.43 -11.01
CA ARG A 111 -17.38 -28.03 -9.68
C ARG A 111 -18.56 -28.94 -9.40
N GLN A 112 -19.77 -28.51 -9.72
CA GLN A 112 -20.99 -29.32 -9.58
C GLN A 112 -20.93 -30.63 -10.36
N SER A 113 -20.37 -30.61 -11.59
CA SER A 113 -20.32 -31.80 -12.47
C SER A 113 -19.21 -32.78 -12.11
N ASN A 114 -18.15 -32.33 -11.45
CA ASN A 114 -16.94 -33.14 -11.21
C ASN A 114 -16.83 -33.67 -9.78
N THR A 115 -17.71 -33.27 -8.87
CA THR A 115 -17.59 -33.63 -7.45
C THR A 115 -18.61 -34.72 -7.08
N GLN A 116 -18.10 -35.84 -6.55
CA GLN A 116 -18.93 -36.91 -5.96
C GLN A 116 -19.26 -36.66 -4.48
N ASP A 117 -18.69 -35.59 -3.88
CA ASP A 117 -18.92 -35.24 -2.49
C ASP A 117 -20.12 -34.30 -2.35
N LEU A 118 -21.12 -34.77 -1.62
CA LEU A 118 -22.37 -34.04 -1.33
C LEU A 118 -22.12 -32.67 -0.71
N LYS A 119 -21.11 -32.56 0.15
CA LYS A 119 -20.78 -31.30 0.83
C LYS A 119 -20.25 -30.23 -0.12
N GLU A 120 -19.38 -30.62 -1.06
CA GLU A 120 -18.87 -29.72 -2.09
C GLU A 120 -19.95 -29.33 -3.10
N THR A 121 -20.85 -30.26 -3.42
CA THR A 121 -21.99 -29.99 -4.33
C THR A 121 -22.95 -28.97 -3.71
N VAL A 122 -23.28 -29.10 -2.42
CA VAL A 122 -24.11 -28.11 -1.70
C VAL A 122 -23.45 -26.75 -1.64
N THR A 123 -22.13 -26.69 -1.37
CA THR A 123 -21.38 -25.44 -1.34
C THR A 123 -21.32 -24.79 -2.73
N ALA A 124 -21.14 -25.57 -3.79
CA ALA A 124 -21.15 -25.06 -5.16
C ALA A 124 -22.54 -24.52 -5.57
N GLN A 125 -23.62 -25.17 -5.12
CA GLN A 125 -24.99 -24.69 -5.36
C GLN A 125 -25.27 -23.39 -4.60
N SER A 126 -24.86 -23.30 -3.33
CA SER A 126 -24.97 -22.06 -2.56
C SER A 126 -24.25 -20.91 -3.24
N ASN A 127 -22.97 -21.11 -3.62
CA ASN A 127 -22.18 -20.10 -4.31
C ASN A 127 -22.80 -19.67 -5.65
N LEU A 128 -23.48 -20.58 -6.36
CA LEU A 128 -24.19 -20.22 -7.59
C LEU A 128 -25.41 -19.34 -7.31
N ASN A 129 -26.16 -19.65 -6.27
CA ASN A 129 -27.31 -18.84 -5.85
C ASN A 129 -26.84 -17.44 -5.42
N ASP A 130 -25.75 -17.34 -4.67
CA ASP A 130 -25.18 -16.07 -4.24
C ASP A 130 -24.75 -15.21 -5.46
N VAL A 131 -24.17 -15.82 -6.48
CA VAL A 131 -23.82 -15.12 -7.75
C VAL A 131 -25.06 -14.64 -8.48
N ILE A 132 -26.13 -15.44 -8.53
CA ILE A 132 -27.40 -15.07 -9.16
C ILE A 132 -28.05 -13.91 -8.40
N GLU A 133 -28.05 -13.96 -7.08
CA GLU A 133 -28.60 -12.89 -6.24
C GLU A 133 -27.79 -11.60 -6.38
N LEU A 134 -26.47 -11.70 -6.41
CA LEU A 134 -25.58 -10.57 -6.67
C LEU A 134 -25.93 -9.88 -8.02
N ILE A 135 -26.04 -10.67 -9.09
CA ILE A 135 -26.42 -10.15 -10.43
C ILE A 135 -27.81 -9.46 -10.38
N ALA A 136 -28.77 -10.09 -9.69
CA ALA A 136 -30.10 -9.52 -9.56
C ALA A 136 -30.11 -8.19 -8.80
N ASN A 137 -29.33 -8.10 -7.72
CA ASN A 137 -29.16 -6.89 -6.92
C ASN A 137 -28.46 -5.79 -7.70
N MET A 138 -27.40 -6.10 -8.42
CA MET A 138 -26.70 -5.16 -9.29
C MET A 138 -27.62 -4.55 -10.36
N HIS A 139 -28.43 -5.39 -11.02
CA HIS A 139 -29.39 -4.90 -12.00
C HIS A 139 -30.53 -4.07 -11.38
N ARG A 140 -30.99 -4.44 -10.19
CA ARG A 140 -32.06 -3.74 -9.47
C ARG A 140 -31.60 -2.39 -8.93
N ASN A 141 -30.41 -2.36 -8.30
CA ASN A 141 -29.91 -1.19 -7.61
C ASN A 141 -29.01 -0.32 -8.51
N ARG A 142 -28.66 -0.79 -9.70
CA ARG A 142 -27.67 -0.16 -10.60
C ARG A 142 -26.30 0.05 -9.93
N GLU A 143 -25.92 -0.86 -9.06
CA GLU A 143 -24.63 -0.83 -8.38
C GLU A 143 -23.56 -1.49 -9.27
N PRO A 144 -22.53 -0.74 -9.70
CA PRO A 144 -21.47 -1.31 -10.51
C PRO A 144 -20.52 -2.14 -9.64
N LEU A 145 -19.93 -3.20 -10.21
CA LEU A 145 -18.79 -3.87 -9.58
C LEU A 145 -17.60 -2.92 -9.54
N VAL A 146 -16.87 -2.99 -8.44
CA VAL A 146 -15.66 -2.21 -8.19
C VAL A 146 -14.49 -3.12 -7.94
N HIS A 147 -13.39 -2.91 -8.64
CA HIS A 147 -12.11 -3.45 -8.24
C HIS A 147 -11.58 -2.65 -7.05
N CYS A 148 -11.23 -3.33 -5.98
CA CYS A 148 -10.78 -2.70 -4.75
C CYS A 148 -9.50 -3.36 -4.25
N ALA A 149 -8.50 -2.57 -3.88
CA ALA A 149 -7.33 -2.99 -3.12
C ALA A 149 -7.15 -2.06 -1.93
N VAL A 150 -6.88 -2.63 -0.76
CA VAL A 150 -6.79 -1.89 0.51
C VAL A 150 -5.45 -2.17 1.17
N TYR A 151 -4.78 -1.08 1.56
CA TYR A 151 -3.52 -1.12 2.29
C TYR A 151 -3.65 -0.33 3.59
N PHE A 152 -3.01 -0.84 4.63
CA PHE A 152 -2.83 -0.16 5.92
C PHE A 152 -1.39 0.28 6.02
N GLU A 153 -1.13 1.57 6.16
CA GLU A 153 0.17 2.12 6.51
C GLU A 153 0.18 2.41 7.99
N LEU A 154 1.06 1.74 8.73
CA LEU A 154 1.28 1.91 10.16
C LEU A 154 2.46 2.85 10.35
N ILE A 155 2.31 3.89 11.14
CA ILE A 155 3.28 4.98 11.29
C ILE A 155 3.52 5.22 12.78
N ALA A 156 4.78 5.32 13.18
CA ALA A 156 5.19 5.61 14.55
C ALA A 156 6.50 6.43 14.59
N ASP A 157 6.75 7.10 15.71
CA ASP A 157 7.98 7.85 15.93
C ASP A 157 9.14 6.96 16.42
N SER A 158 8.83 5.76 16.92
CA SER A 158 9.81 4.78 17.36
C SER A 158 9.48 3.37 16.91
N TYR A 159 10.51 2.50 16.91
CA TYR A 159 10.32 1.09 16.57
C TYR A 159 9.44 0.34 17.56
N ASP A 160 9.58 0.64 18.86
CA ASP A 160 8.79 0.00 19.91
C ASP A 160 7.31 0.37 19.80
N GLU A 161 7.02 1.64 19.52
CA GLU A 161 5.68 2.11 19.25
C GLU A 161 5.08 1.47 17.99
N LEU A 162 5.86 1.37 16.91
CA LEU A 162 5.41 0.66 15.70
C LEU A 162 5.03 -0.79 16.02
N LYS A 163 5.79 -1.50 16.86
CA LYS A 163 5.48 -2.86 17.31
C LYS A 163 4.19 -2.93 18.12
N LEU A 164 3.93 -1.93 18.94
CA LEU A 164 2.68 -1.82 19.69
C LEU A 164 1.49 -1.67 18.73
N ILE A 165 1.56 -0.71 17.81
CA ILE A 165 0.52 -0.47 16.79
C ILE A 165 0.30 -1.74 15.94
N GLN A 166 1.36 -2.41 15.52
CA GLN A 166 1.27 -3.68 14.77
C GLN A 166 0.53 -4.76 15.55
N THR A 167 0.77 -4.87 16.86
CA THR A 167 0.14 -5.87 17.72
C THR A 167 -1.35 -5.57 17.92
N GLU A 168 -1.69 -4.32 18.18
CA GLU A 168 -3.06 -3.86 18.31
C GLU A 168 -3.85 -4.06 17.02
N MET A 169 -3.25 -3.65 15.89
CA MET A 169 -3.86 -3.81 14.57
C MET A 169 -4.10 -5.29 14.24
N MET A 170 -3.14 -6.17 14.53
CA MET A 170 -3.29 -7.61 14.32
C MET A 170 -4.43 -8.19 15.17
N THR A 171 -4.56 -7.75 16.42
CA THR A 171 -5.63 -8.18 17.33
C THR A 171 -7.01 -7.81 16.76
N GLU A 172 -7.15 -6.58 16.27
CA GLU A 172 -8.41 -6.12 15.67
C GLU A 172 -8.73 -6.83 14.35
N LEU A 173 -7.72 -7.07 13.51
CA LEU A 173 -7.89 -7.80 12.26
C LEU A 173 -8.38 -9.24 12.51
N VAL A 174 -7.79 -9.94 13.49
CA VAL A 174 -8.22 -11.27 13.90
C VAL A 174 -9.65 -11.25 14.45
N ARG A 175 -9.97 -10.28 15.31
CA ARG A 175 -11.32 -10.09 15.86
C ARG A 175 -12.36 -9.87 14.76
N SER A 176 -11.97 -9.12 13.75
CA SER A 176 -12.81 -8.76 12.61
C SER A 176 -12.79 -9.81 11.49
N LYS A 177 -12.09 -10.92 11.68
CA LYS A 177 -11.91 -12.00 10.68
C LYS A 177 -11.35 -11.50 9.34
N LEU A 178 -10.57 -10.43 9.39
CA LEU A 178 -9.85 -9.92 8.22
C LEU A 178 -8.46 -10.57 8.15
N ASN A 179 -8.06 -10.92 6.94
CA ASN A 179 -6.75 -11.50 6.68
C ASN A 179 -5.87 -10.51 5.92
N VAL A 180 -4.66 -10.25 6.43
CA VAL A 180 -3.69 -9.33 5.81
C VAL A 180 -2.39 -10.03 5.46
N ASP A 181 -1.73 -9.52 4.45
CA ASP A 181 -0.33 -9.82 4.14
C ASP A 181 0.53 -8.66 4.68
N ARG A 182 1.49 -8.99 5.53
CA ARG A 182 2.41 -8.01 6.16
C ARG A 182 3.49 -7.52 5.22
N LEU A 183 3.48 -7.94 3.96
CA LEU A 183 4.45 -7.60 2.92
C LEU A 183 5.91 -7.79 3.36
N LEU A 184 6.20 -8.94 3.99
CA LEU A 184 7.56 -9.28 4.43
C LEU A 184 8.52 -9.26 3.23
N LEU A 185 9.68 -8.60 3.39
CA LEU A 185 10.68 -8.37 2.35
C LEU A 185 10.21 -7.51 1.17
N ARG A 186 8.95 -7.03 1.19
CA ARG A 186 8.31 -6.25 0.11
C ARG A 186 7.85 -4.87 0.57
N GLN A 187 8.44 -4.35 1.65
CA GLN A 187 8.08 -3.05 2.20
C GLN A 187 8.41 -1.89 1.24
N LYS A 188 9.37 -2.07 0.32
CA LYS A 188 9.66 -1.09 -0.73
C LYS A 188 8.49 -0.97 -1.73
N GLU A 189 7.95 -2.09 -2.19
CA GLU A 189 6.76 -2.10 -3.05
C GLU A 189 5.53 -1.60 -2.30
N GLY A 190 5.42 -1.94 -1.01
CA GLY A 190 4.38 -1.40 -0.12
C GLY A 190 4.44 0.12 -0.03
N PHE A 191 5.63 0.69 0.18
CA PHE A 191 5.84 2.14 0.19
C PHE A 191 5.36 2.79 -1.11
N LEU A 192 5.70 2.21 -2.27
CA LEU A 192 5.23 2.73 -3.57
C LEU A 192 3.71 2.67 -3.71
N ALA A 193 3.06 1.64 -3.15
CA ALA A 193 1.61 1.50 -3.17
C ALA A 193 0.88 2.51 -2.27
N VAL A 194 1.51 3.01 -1.20
CA VAL A 194 0.88 4.00 -0.30
C VAL A 194 1.31 5.44 -0.58
N THR A 195 2.30 5.66 -1.44
CA THR A 195 2.65 7.01 -1.89
C THR A 195 1.59 7.56 -2.86
N PRO A 196 1.38 8.88 -2.93
CA PRO A 196 0.38 9.49 -3.81
C PRO A 196 0.74 9.43 -5.31
N SER A 197 1.60 8.50 -5.70
CA SER A 197 1.99 8.25 -7.09
C SER A 197 0.88 7.60 -7.92
N GLY A 198 -0.13 7.01 -7.28
CA GLY A 198 -1.17 6.22 -7.95
C GLY A 198 -0.67 4.87 -8.48
N TYR A 199 0.55 4.46 -8.12
CA TYR A 199 1.14 3.20 -8.56
C TYR A 199 0.86 2.09 -7.57
N ASP A 200 0.07 1.10 -7.98
CA ASP A 200 -0.15 -0.15 -7.24
C ASP A 200 0.54 -1.32 -7.95
N GLY A 201 1.73 -1.69 -7.45
CA GLY A 201 2.51 -2.83 -7.96
C GLY A 201 1.93 -4.19 -7.57
N PHE A 202 0.94 -4.22 -6.67
CA PHE A 202 0.28 -5.44 -6.19
C PHE A 202 -1.09 -5.69 -6.78
N LYS A 203 -1.51 -4.89 -7.76
CA LYS A 203 -2.85 -4.90 -8.35
C LYS A 203 -3.39 -6.31 -8.60
N GLU A 204 -2.61 -7.17 -9.24
CA GLU A 204 -3.03 -8.55 -9.56
C GLU A 204 -3.14 -9.45 -8.33
N GLN A 205 -2.43 -9.12 -7.25
CA GLN A 205 -2.33 -9.95 -6.04
C GLN A 205 -3.41 -9.65 -5.02
N PHE A 206 -3.68 -8.36 -4.76
CA PHE A 206 -4.56 -7.91 -3.67
C PHE A 206 -5.85 -7.25 -4.16
N GLU A 207 -5.96 -6.90 -5.45
CA GLU A 207 -7.20 -6.38 -6.00
C GLU A 207 -8.30 -7.46 -5.94
N ARG A 208 -9.46 -7.08 -5.43
CA ARG A 208 -10.67 -7.92 -5.37
C ARG A 208 -11.83 -7.19 -6.02
N VAL A 209 -12.73 -7.96 -6.59
CA VAL A 209 -13.97 -7.42 -7.14
C VAL A 209 -15.03 -7.46 -6.06
N LEU A 210 -15.57 -6.30 -5.75
CA LEU A 210 -16.64 -6.10 -4.77
C LEU A 210 -17.88 -5.56 -5.47
N PRO A 211 -19.09 -5.91 -4.97
CA PRO A 211 -20.35 -5.34 -5.40
C PRO A 211 -20.51 -3.91 -4.94
#